data_28608e069d64a3928a129b9fbf8c3ac5
#
_entry.id   28608e069d64a3928a129b9fbf8c3ac5
#
_cell.length_a   1.000
_cell.length_b   1.000
_cell.length_c   1.000
_cell.angle_alpha   90.00
_cell.angle_beta   90.00
_cell.angle_gamma   90.00
#
_symmetry.space_group_name_H-M   'P 1'
#
loop_
_entity.id
_entity.type
_entity.pdbx_description
1 polymer ?
#
loop_
_entity_poly.entity_id
_entity_poly.type
_entity_poly.pdbx_seq_one_letter_code
_entity_poly.pdbx_strand_id
1 'polypeptide(L)'
;MKYLKLLICLLILVTIITSCKQTETKSRVKYVDETTIIAQEKKAILETLNNETKAAFQRDYEAWEQKWVHDPDITKIYLDFPENTLSESVGWEEISGFVKTFFKEHPEPEPVPELLDSIDVRLYENGAWVTYEQQDSLRGRKRETRLMEKVNGQWKIAGMQTTIYGFGTNQEKSD
;
A
#
# COMPACT_ATOMS: atom_id res chain seq x y z
N MET A 1 30.04 -15.21 -73.57
CA MET A 1 30.39 -15.35 -72.16
C MET A 1 30.33 -14.00 -71.31
N LYS A 2 30.64 -12.86 -71.91
CA LYS A 2 30.56 -11.57 -71.18
C LYS A 2 29.13 -11.17 -70.78
N TYR A 3 28.15 -11.39 -71.63
CA TYR A 3 26.75 -11.03 -71.36
C TYR A 3 26.06 -11.91 -70.30
N LEU A 4 26.48 -13.20 -70.24
CA LEU A 4 25.95 -14.11 -69.23
C LEU A 4 26.36 -13.73 -67.83
N LYS A 5 27.58 -13.22 -67.61
CA LYS A 5 28.06 -12.71 -66.34
C LYS A 5 27.34 -11.40 -65.90
N LEU A 6 27.05 -10.52 -66.87
CA LEU A 6 26.32 -9.29 -66.62
C LEU A 6 24.87 -9.54 -66.21
N LEU A 7 24.22 -10.57 -66.88
CA LEU A 7 22.85 -10.96 -66.54
C LEU A 7 22.73 -11.56 -65.12
N ILE A 8 23.72 -12.37 -64.72
CA ILE A 8 23.76 -12.95 -63.36
C ILE A 8 23.98 -11.88 -62.28
N CYS A 9 24.85 -10.86 -62.51
CA CYS A 9 25.05 -9.74 -61.60
C CYS A 9 23.79 -8.87 -61.45
N LEU A 10 23.02 -8.67 -62.53
CA LEU A 10 21.77 -7.91 -62.52
C LEU A 10 20.67 -8.63 -61.72
N LEU A 11 20.59 -9.98 -61.87
CA LEU A 11 19.63 -10.82 -61.11
C LEU A 11 19.93 -10.83 -59.60
N ILE A 12 21.21 -10.81 -59.20
CA ILE A 12 21.60 -10.77 -57.79
C ILE A 12 21.31 -9.40 -57.15
N LEU A 13 21.41 -8.32 -57.95
CA LEU A 13 21.13 -6.97 -57.44
C LEU A 13 19.64 -6.73 -57.19
N VAL A 14 18.74 -7.39 -57.95
CA VAL A 14 17.28 -7.26 -57.78
C VAL A 14 16.77 -8.04 -56.55
N THR A 15 17.46 -9.09 -56.10
CA THR A 15 17.04 -9.87 -54.93
C THR A 15 17.36 -9.21 -53.59
N ILE A 16 18.22 -8.19 -53.55
CA ILE A 16 18.61 -7.49 -52.32
C ILE A 16 17.59 -6.39 -51.90
N ILE A 17 16.73 -5.94 -52.83
CA ILE A 17 15.78 -4.84 -52.55
C ILE A 17 14.43 -5.33 -52.03
N THR A 18 14.16 -6.62 -51.94
CA THR A 18 12.87 -7.17 -51.49
C THR A 18 12.86 -7.64 -50.01
N SER A 19 13.94 -7.46 -49.27
CA SER A 19 13.97 -7.84 -47.86
C SER A 19 14.10 -6.57 -46.99
N CYS A 20 13.03 -6.17 -46.45
CA CYS A 20 12.75 -5.57 -45.13
C CYS A 20 11.57 -4.61 -45.22
N LYS A 21 10.36 -5.12 -45.39
CA LYS A 21 9.24 -4.53 -44.70
C LYS A 21 9.30 -5.06 -43.26
N GLN A 22 10.15 -4.48 -42.48
CA GLN A 22 10.10 -4.60 -41.02
C GLN A 22 8.81 -3.92 -40.59
N THR A 23 7.79 -4.70 -40.32
CA THR A 23 6.59 -4.23 -39.65
C THR A 23 7.06 -3.84 -38.25
N GLU A 24 7.40 -2.56 -38.07
CA GLU A 24 7.54 -1.98 -36.74
C GLU A 24 6.18 -2.09 -36.07
N THR A 25 5.95 -3.20 -35.38
CA THR A 25 4.96 -3.24 -34.32
C THR A 25 5.53 -2.36 -33.21
N LYS A 26 5.31 -1.05 -33.32
CA LYS A 26 5.48 -0.16 -32.18
C LYS A 26 4.52 -0.66 -31.11
N SER A 27 5.00 -1.55 -30.24
CA SER A 27 4.39 -1.71 -28.95
C SER A 27 4.42 -0.31 -28.32
N ARG A 28 3.27 0.35 -28.27
CA ARG A 28 3.06 1.55 -27.48
C ARG A 28 3.26 1.11 -26.04
N VAL A 29 4.49 1.11 -25.56
CA VAL A 29 4.77 1.14 -24.13
C VAL A 29 4.09 2.43 -23.65
N LYS A 30 2.95 2.26 -22.98
CA LYS A 30 2.22 3.35 -22.39
C LYS A 30 3.15 3.86 -21.28
N TYR A 31 3.82 4.96 -21.52
CA TYR A 31 4.63 5.64 -20.50
C TYR A 31 3.65 6.07 -19.42
N VAL A 32 3.63 5.35 -18.31
CA VAL A 32 2.84 5.74 -17.14
C VAL A 32 3.69 6.80 -16.45
N ASP A 33 3.15 8.00 -16.34
CA ASP A 33 3.80 9.11 -15.65
C ASP A 33 4.03 8.75 -14.18
N GLU A 34 5.19 9.12 -13.63
CA GLU A 34 5.58 8.88 -12.25
C GLU A 34 4.52 9.39 -11.25
N THR A 35 3.93 10.55 -11.53
CA THR A 35 2.84 11.14 -10.74
C THR A 35 1.63 10.21 -10.67
N THR A 36 1.29 9.56 -11.79
CA THR A 36 0.19 8.58 -11.87
C THR A 36 0.49 7.33 -11.06
N ILE A 37 1.74 6.85 -11.09
CA ILE A 37 2.17 5.69 -10.29
C ILE A 37 2.04 6.02 -8.80
N ILE A 38 2.58 7.16 -8.36
CA ILE A 38 2.50 7.62 -6.97
C ILE A 38 1.04 7.71 -6.50
N ALA A 39 0.15 8.28 -7.32
CA ALA A 39 -1.27 8.39 -6.98
C ALA A 39 -1.94 7.01 -6.84
N GLN A 40 -1.60 6.05 -7.70
CA GLN A 40 -2.10 4.68 -7.62
C GLN A 40 -1.61 3.96 -6.37
N GLU A 41 -0.34 4.11 -6.00
CA GLU A 41 0.22 3.50 -4.79
C GLU A 41 -0.43 4.08 -3.53
N LYS A 42 -0.58 5.39 -3.44
CA LYS A 42 -1.29 6.05 -2.33
C LYS A 42 -2.72 5.56 -2.18
N LYS A 43 -3.44 5.43 -3.29
CA LYS A 43 -4.81 4.91 -3.31
C LYS A 43 -4.86 3.46 -2.79
N ALA A 44 -3.95 2.60 -3.24
CA ALA A 44 -3.90 1.21 -2.82
C ALA A 44 -3.58 1.07 -1.32
N ILE A 45 -2.69 1.92 -0.78
CA ILE A 45 -2.41 1.99 0.66
C ILE A 45 -3.66 2.43 1.42
N LEU A 46 -4.33 3.50 0.99
CA LEU A 46 -5.56 3.99 1.62
C LEU A 46 -6.65 2.91 1.66
N GLU A 47 -6.85 2.19 0.56
CA GLU A 47 -7.78 1.07 0.49
C GLU A 47 -7.42 -0.07 1.45
N THR A 48 -6.12 -0.38 1.60
CA THR A 48 -5.66 -1.40 2.56
C THR A 48 -6.00 -1.01 3.99
N LEU A 49 -5.72 0.23 4.39
CA LEU A 49 -6.00 0.74 5.73
C LEU A 49 -7.51 0.79 6.04
N ASN A 50 -8.31 1.27 5.10
CA ASN A 50 -9.77 1.31 5.24
C ASN A 50 -10.39 -0.09 5.32
N ASN A 51 -9.87 -1.05 4.56
CA ASN A 51 -10.34 -2.43 4.61
C ASN A 51 -9.91 -3.14 5.90
N GLU A 52 -8.71 -2.86 6.42
CA GLU A 52 -8.28 -3.34 7.74
C GLU A 52 -9.22 -2.83 8.85
N THR A 53 -9.51 -1.54 8.84
CA THR A 53 -10.45 -0.92 9.79
C THR A 53 -11.84 -1.55 9.71
N LYS A 54 -12.39 -1.73 8.52
CA LYS A 54 -13.70 -2.41 8.33
C LYS A 54 -13.69 -3.79 8.91
N ALA A 55 -12.68 -4.60 8.57
CA ALA A 55 -12.57 -5.98 9.03
C ALA A 55 -12.47 -6.05 10.57
N ALA A 56 -11.69 -5.16 11.20
CA ALA A 56 -11.57 -5.09 12.65
C ALA A 56 -12.91 -4.79 13.33
N PHE A 57 -13.65 -3.79 12.86
CA PHE A 57 -14.95 -3.41 13.44
C PHE A 57 -16.05 -4.45 13.16
N GLN A 58 -15.96 -5.16 12.06
CA GLN A 58 -16.89 -6.26 11.72
C GLN A 58 -16.51 -7.60 12.35
N ARG A 59 -15.39 -7.66 13.10
CA ARG A 59 -14.85 -8.91 13.70
C ARG A 59 -14.50 -9.99 12.67
N ASP A 60 -14.21 -9.56 11.43
CA ASP A 60 -13.75 -10.43 10.34
C ASP A 60 -12.24 -10.63 10.45
N TYR A 61 -11.85 -11.65 11.22
CA TYR A 61 -10.44 -11.96 11.47
C TYR A 61 -9.70 -12.33 10.17
N GLU A 62 -10.32 -13.12 9.28
CA GLU A 62 -9.69 -13.56 8.04
C GLU A 62 -9.40 -12.37 7.09
N ALA A 63 -10.36 -11.45 6.94
CA ALA A 63 -10.15 -10.24 6.16
C ALA A 63 -9.13 -9.30 6.80
N TRP A 64 -9.10 -9.21 8.14
CA TRP A 64 -8.16 -8.40 8.91
C TRP A 64 -6.72 -8.91 8.77
N GLU A 65 -6.47 -10.20 9.01
CA GLU A 65 -5.12 -10.78 8.98
C GLU A 65 -4.44 -10.65 7.62
N GLN A 66 -5.22 -10.69 6.53
CA GLN A 66 -4.70 -10.50 5.17
C GLN A 66 -4.11 -9.11 4.92
N LYS A 67 -4.43 -8.12 5.75
CA LYS A 67 -3.91 -6.76 5.63
C LYS A 67 -2.57 -6.56 6.33
N TRP A 68 -2.11 -7.55 7.08
CA TRP A 68 -0.87 -7.49 7.84
C TRP A 68 0.24 -8.35 7.21
N VAL A 69 1.48 -7.93 7.44
CA VAL A 69 2.66 -8.78 7.23
C VAL A 69 2.71 -9.80 8.36
N HIS A 70 3.02 -11.06 8.05
CA HIS A 70 3.16 -12.12 9.04
C HIS A 70 4.64 -12.39 9.31
N ASP A 71 5.26 -11.50 10.07
CA ASP A 71 6.70 -11.48 10.32
C ASP A 71 6.97 -11.32 11.83
N PRO A 72 8.03 -11.91 12.39
CA PRO A 72 8.38 -11.77 13.80
C PRO A 72 8.87 -10.36 14.20
N ASP A 73 9.23 -9.51 13.24
CA ASP A 73 9.81 -8.19 13.51
C ASP A 73 8.80 -7.03 13.39
N ILE A 74 7.53 -7.32 13.08
CA ILE A 74 6.48 -6.29 13.03
C ILE A 74 6.07 -5.85 14.44
N THR A 75 5.63 -4.60 14.57
CA THR A 75 5.23 -4.04 15.87
C THR A 75 3.85 -3.38 15.82
N LYS A 76 3.13 -3.45 16.93
CA LYS A 76 1.87 -2.75 17.15
C LYS A 76 1.90 -2.06 18.51
N ILE A 77 1.87 -0.72 18.50
CA ILE A 77 2.05 0.11 19.67
C ILE A 77 0.82 0.99 19.86
N TYR A 78 0.32 1.06 21.10
CA TYR A 78 -0.64 2.05 21.55
C TYR A 78 -0.04 2.88 22.67
N LEU A 79 -0.03 4.20 22.48
CA LEU A 79 0.30 5.18 23.51
C LEU A 79 -0.96 6.00 23.79
N ASP A 80 -1.52 5.82 24.96
CA ASP A 80 -2.75 6.48 25.41
C ASP A 80 -2.43 7.45 26.53
N PHE A 81 -2.35 8.74 26.20
CA PHE A 81 -2.06 9.79 27.18
C PHE A 81 -3.19 9.98 28.20
N PRO A 82 -4.48 10.02 27.81
CA PRO A 82 -5.59 10.08 28.76
C PRO A 82 -5.55 8.97 29.81
N GLU A 83 -5.23 7.75 29.42
CA GLU A 83 -5.18 6.60 30.33
C GLU A 83 -3.80 6.38 30.94
N ASN A 84 -2.80 7.16 30.52
CA ASN A 84 -1.40 7.01 30.93
C ASN A 84 -0.88 5.58 30.74
N THR A 85 -1.18 4.98 29.59
CA THR A 85 -0.81 3.60 29.27
C THR A 85 0.03 3.52 27.99
N LEU A 86 0.92 2.54 27.98
CA LEU A 86 1.66 2.07 26.81
C LEU A 86 1.39 0.57 26.67
N SER A 87 0.97 0.16 25.48
CA SER A 87 0.81 -1.25 25.12
C SER A 87 1.60 -1.50 23.85
N GLU A 88 2.39 -2.56 23.83
CA GLU A 88 3.19 -2.99 22.69
C GLU A 88 3.00 -4.49 22.48
N SER A 89 2.88 -4.89 21.23
CA SER A 89 2.95 -6.27 20.78
C SER A 89 4.02 -6.38 19.68
N VAL A 90 4.89 -7.38 19.81
CA VAL A 90 6.00 -7.62 18.89
C VAL A 90 5.82 -8.97 18.20
N GLY A 91 5.91 -8.95 16.88
CA GLY A 91 5.75 -10.12 16.04
C GLY A 91 4.30 -10.49 15.74
N TRP A 92 4.12 -11.17 14.62
CA TRP A 92 2.80 -11.58 14.14
C TRP A 92 2.02 -12.44 15.15
N GLU A 93 2.70 -13.37 15.81
CA GLU A 93 2.07 -14.28 16.76
C GLU A 93 1.39 -13.53 17.91
N GLU A 94 2.06 -12.54 18.48
CA GLU A 94 1.52 -11.76 19.58
C GLU A 94 0.40 -10.83 19.11
N ILE A 95 0.60 -10.12 17.99
CA ILE A 95 -0.40 -9.21 17.40
C ILE A 95 -1.66 -9.99 17.03
N SER A 96 -1.52 -11.12 16.33
CA SER A 96 -2.65 -11.93 15.91
C SER A 96 -3.37 -12.59 17.09
N GLY A 97 -2.62 -13.04 18.08
CA GLY A 97 -3.15 -13.63 19.32
C GLY A 97 -3.99 -12.62 20.11
N PHE A 98 -3.50 -11.40 20.27
CA PHE A 98 -4.25 -10.31 20.88
C PHE A 98 -5.58 -10.05 20.16
N VAL A 99 -5.57 -9.93 18.84
CA VAL A 99 -6.80 -9.64 18.07
C VAL A 99 -7.78 -10.81 18.10
N LYS A 100 -7.31 -12.05 18.01
CA LYS A 100 -8.16 -13.24 18.16
C LYS A 100 -8.86 -13.28 19.53
N THR A 101 -8.12 -12.99 20.60
CA THR A 101 -8.65 -12.94 21.94
C THR A 101 -9.69 -11.83 22.06
N PHE A 102 -9.38 -10.64 21.59
CA PHE A 102 -10.29 -9.50 21.61
C PHE A 102 -11.59 -9.79 20.84
N PHE A 103 -11.52 -10.36 19.65
CA PHE A 103 -12.73 -10.70 18.87
C PHE A 103 -13.56 -11.79 19.54
N LYS A 104 -12.92 -12.73 20.24
CA LYS A 104 -13.62 -13.77 21.02
C LYS A 104 -14.34 -13.21 22.24
N GLU A 105 -13.72 -12.23 22.92
CA GLU A 105 -14.29 -11.57 24.10
C GLU A 105 -15.36 -10.55 23.74
N HIS A 106 -15.24 -9.92 22.56
CA HIS A 106 -16.14 -8.90 22.02
C HIS A 106 -16.64 -9.30 20.64
N PRO A 107 -17.49 -10.36 20.51
CA PRO A 107 -17.85 -10.94 19.20
C PRO A 107 -18.80 -10.06 18.38
N GLU A 108 -19.51 -9.14 19.01
CA GLU A 108 -20.50 -8.32 18.34
C GLU A 108 -19.81 -7.27 17.43
N PRO A 109 -20.20 -7.18 16.14
CA PRO A 109 -19.71 -6.14 15.27
C PRO A 109 -20.06 -4.74 15.78
N GLU A 110 -19.15 -3.82 15.62
CA GLU A 110 -19.36 -2.41 15.92
C GLU A 110 -19.59 -1.58 14.64
N PRO A 111 -20.27 -0.45 14.74
CA PRO A 111 -20.39 0.46 13.62
C PRO A 111 -19.00 0.87 13.10
N VAL A 112 -18.79 0.70 11.80
CA VAL A 112 -17.53 1.11 11.17
C VAL A 112 -17.41 2.63 11.28
N PRO A 113 -16.30 3.16 11.80
CA PRO A 113 -16.08 4.61 11.88
C PRO A 113 -15.99 5.23 10.48
N GLU A 114 -16.01 6.56 10.44
CA GLU A 114 -15.72 7.28 9.21
C GLU A 114 -14.36 6.83 8.64
N LEU A 115 -14.40 6.40 7.38
CA LEU A 115 -13.22 5.91 6.70
C LEU A 115 -12.32 7.09 6.29
N LEU A 116 -11.04 6.81 6.18
CA LEU A 116 -10.08 7.79 5.68
C LEU A 116 -10.39 8.16 4.23
N ASP A 117 -10.43 9.42 3.92
CA ASP A 117 -10.51 9.99 2.59
C ASP A 117 -9.14 10.36 2.03
N SER A 118 -8.18 10.64 2.90
CA SER A 118 -6.81 11.03 2.59
C SER A 118 -5.81 10.56 3.63
N ILE A 119 -4.55 10.44 3.22
CA ILE A 119 -3.42 10.06 4.07
C ILE A 119 -2.16 10.78 3.64
N ASP A 120 -1.28 11.09 4.57
CA ASP A 120 0.08 11.52 4.27
C ASP A 120 0.97 10.30 4.07
N VAL A 121 1.54 10.19 2.87
CA VAL A 121 2.35 9.03 2.48
C VAL A 121 3.69 9.46 1.96
N ARG A 122 4.75 8.89 2.53
CA ARG A 122 6.09 8.90 1.98
C ARG A 122 6.42 7.51 1.46
N LEU A 123 6.54 7.39 0.14
CA LEU A 123 6.86 6.13 -0.54
C LEU A 123 8.35 5.89 -0.58
N TYR A 124 8.73 4.64 -0.45
CA TYR A 124 10.04 4.05 -0.71
C TYR A 124 9.87 2.96 -1.78
N GLU A 125 10.92 2.28 -2.16
CA GLU A 125 10.86 1.25 -3.22
C GLU A 125 9.81 0.16 -2.94
N ASN A 126 9.87 -0.50 -1.79
CA ASN A 126 8.94 -1.56 -1.39
C ASN A 126 8.23 -1.26 -0.06
N GLY A 127 8.27 -0.01 0.39
CA GLY A 127 7.71 0.39 1.66
C GLY A 127 7.08 1.77 1.62
N ALA A 128 6.29 2.08 2.64
CA ALA A 128 5.75 3.42 2.84
C ALA A 128 5.63 3.75 4.32
N TRP A 129 5.91 5.01 4.62
CA TRP A 129 5.58 5.62 5.91
C TRP A 129 4.29 6.41 5.73
N VAL A 130 3.29 6.11 6.55
CA VAL A 130 1.96 6.70 6.46
C VAL A 130 1.60 7.33 7.80
N THR A 131 1.06 8.54 7.75
CA THR A 131 0.52 9.21 8.95
C THR A 131 -0.84 9.83 8.64
N TYR A 132 -1.72 9.82 9.62
CA TYR A 132 -3.02 10.47 9.56
C TYR A 132 -3.57 10.75 10.96
N GLU A 133 -4.50 11.68 11.04
CA GLU A 133 -5.23 12.03 12.24
C GLU A 133 -6.64 11.47 12.18
N GLN A 134 -7.16 11.04 13.31
CA GLN A 134 -8.56 10.63 13.44
C GLN A 134 -9.14 11.18 14.74
N GLN A 135 -10.44 11.41 14.74
CA GLN A 135 -11.20 11.71 15.95
C GLN A 135 -11.84 10.42 16.44
N ASP A 136 -11.44 10.00 17.64
CA ASP A 136 -12.12 8.94 18.38
C ASP A 136 -13.25 9.55 19.22
N SER A 137 -14.44 8.95 19.18
CA SER A 137 -15.61 9.49 19.88
C SER A 137 -15.50 9.38 21.41
N LEU A 138 -14.72 8.43 21.92
CA LEU A 138 -14.56 8.16 23.34
C LEU A 138 -13.27 8.74 23.91
N ARG A 139 -12.17 8.66 23.14
CA ARG A 139 -10.82 8.98 23.60
C ARG A 139 -10.28 10.29 23.05
N GLY A 140 -11.02 10.95 22.16
CA GLY A 140 -10.61 12.20 21.54
C GLY A 140 -9.70 12.01 20.34
N ARG A 141 -8.76 12.93 20.12
CA ARG A 141 -7.87 12.89 18.97
C ARG A 141 -6.79 11.85 19.08
N LYS A 142 -6.52 11.19 17.98
CA LYS A 142 -5.42 10.24 17.85
C LYS A 142 -4.65 10.46 16.55
N ARG A 143 -3.35 10.21 16.60
CA ARG A 143 -2.47 10.13 15.45
C ARG A 143 -2.07 8.69 15.21
N GLU A 144 -2.24 8.27 13.99
CA GLU A 144 -1.80 6.96 13.52
C GLU A 144 -0.53 7.11 12.69
N THR A 145 0.39 6.20 12.93
CA THR A 145 1.58 5.98 12.10
C THR A 145 1.57 4.54 11.65
N ARG A 146 1.71 4.31 10.34
CA ARG A 146 1.75 2.97 9.75
C ARG A 146 3.02 2.81 8.92
N LEU A 147 3.74 1.73 9.16
CA LEU A 147 4.75 1.24 8.25
C LEU A 147 4.07 0.23 7.32
N MET A 148 4.18 0.47 6.02
CA MET A 148 3.59 -0.40 5.01
C MET A 148 4.68 -1.07 4.20
N GLU A 149 4.45 -2.33 3.83
CA GLU A 149 5.31 -3.09 2.93
C GLU A 149 4.53 -3.64 1.74
N LYS A 150 5.18 -3.71 0.59
CA LYS A 150 4.59 -4.27 -0.63
C LYS A 150 5.00 -5.73 -0.78
N VAL A 151 4.12 -6.64 -0.41
CA VAL A 151 4.33 -8.09 -0.44
C VAL A 151 3.55 -8.69 -1.61
N ASN A 152 4.24 -9.31 -2.57
CA ASN A 152 3.62 -9.88 -3.78
C ASN A 152 2.72 -8.89 -4.53
N GLY A 153 3.14 -7.63 -4.61
CA GLY A 153 2.41 -6.57 -5.29
C GLY A 153 1.24 -5.95 -4.50
N GLN A 154 0.99 -6.41 -3.28
CA GLN A 154 -0.07 -5.90 -2.39
C GLN A 154 0.52 -5.16 -1.20
N TRP A 155 -0.05 -4.02 -0.85
CA TRP A 155 0.33 -3.30 0.36
C TRP A 155 -0.20 -3.99 1.60
N LYS A 156 0.67 -4.16 2.60
CA LYS A 156 0.37 -4.75 3.90
C LYS A 156 0.95 -3.91 5.02
N ILE A 157 0.36 -4.00 6.20
CA ILE A 157 0.80 -3.28 7.40
C ILE A 157 1.94 -4.09 8.03
N ALA A 158 3.12 -3.48 8.15
CA ALA A 158 4.31 -4.05 8.80
C ALA A 158 4.59 -3.41 10.17
N GLY A 159 3.90 -2.32 10.49
CA GLY A 159 4.00 -1.67 11.79
C GLY A 159 2.87 -0.67 12.00
N MET A 160 2.51 -0.50 13.26
CA MET A 160 1.47 0.42 13.69
C MET A 160 1.86 1.10 14.98
N GLN A 161 1.71 2.41 15.02
CA GLN A 161 1.70 3.18 16.27
C GLN A 161 0.48 4.07 16.28
N THR A 162 -0.34 3.90 17.31
CA THR A 162 -1.46 4.79 17.63
C THR A 162 -1.09 5.64 18.83
N THR A 163 -1.15 6.94 18.68
CA THR A 163 -0.96 7.89 19.79
C THR A 163 -2.29 8.59 20.05
N ILE A 164 -2.93 8.27 21.17
CA ILE A 164 -4.17 8.88 21.63
C ILE A 164 -3.79 10.01 22.59
N TYR A 165 -4.09 11.24 22.23
CA TYR A 165 -3.70 12.40 23.03
C TYR A 165 -4.89 13.23 23.52
N GLY A 166 -6.07 13.16 22.91
CA GLY A 166 -7.30 13.74 23.41
C GLY A 166 -7.39 15.28 23.38
N PHE A 167 -6.29 15.97 23.07
CA PHE A 167 -6.18 17.44 23.04
C PHE A 167 -5.77 17.95 21.68
N GLY A 168 -6.02 19.23 21.37
CA GLY A 168 -5.61 19.86 20.12
C GLY A 168 -4.09 19.99 19.98
N THR A 169 -3.59 19.87 18.75
CA THR A 169 -2.19 20.12 18.45
C THR A 169 -1.89 21.62 18.39
N ASN A 170 -0.62 22.02 18.59
CA ASN A 170 -0.21 23.43 18.53
C ASN A 170 -0.45 24.10 17.16
N GLN A 171 -0.73 23.32 16.10
CA GLN A 171 -1.05 23.84 14.78
C GLN A 171 -2.45 24.47 14.70
N GLU A 172 -3.36 24.13 15.61
CA GLU A 172 -4.73 24.70 15.64
C GLU A 172 -4.79 26.07 16.32
N LYS A 173 -3.69 26.56 16.89
CA LYS A 173 -3.62 27.88 17.58
C LYS A 173 -3.10 29.01 16.69
N SER A 174 -2.89 28.78 15.39
CA SER A 174 -2.32 29.76 14.46
C SER A 174 -3.35 30.40 13.50
N ASP A 175 -4.63 30.34 13.82
CA ASP A 175 -5.71 31.08 13.12
C ASP A 175 -6.14 32.32 13.89
#